data_d7e40768c9a9b3764974378c46164e3d
#
_entry.id   d7e40768c9a9b3764974378c46164e3d
#
_cell.length_a   1.000
_cell.length_b   1.000
_cell.length_c   1.000
_cell.angle_alpha   90.00
_cell.angle_beta   90.00
_cell.angle_gamma   90.00
#
_symmetry.space_group_name_H-M   'P 1'
#
loop_
_entity.id
_entity.type
_entity.pdbx_description
1 polymer ?
#
loop_
_entity_poly.entity_id
_entity_poly.type
_entity_poly.pdbx_seq_one_letter_code
_entity_poly.pdbx_strand_id
1 'polypeptide(L)'
;RGGGELTFEAGNGIILHMKAYTDEQPENLKEIAEGTEGLYSPYACRNAQAVRRYRSSRYDGEVLRSQFSVDADKIIHSPFFNRGSDKTQVFSFFKNDDITRRAAHVQLVSRIARTIGRALRLNLDLIEAIAIGHDIGHTPFGHKGEHFLNELYHAGTGRFFNHNVHSVRVLQILSGCNLTMQTADGILCHCGEKVNEKYEPAAAFKAYEDFNAVFEKCYTDQSVIGELHPSTLEGCVVRISDMIAYLGKDRQDAARLGIEAEFGDSVIGKSNSEIIFNVIADVVANSMDKPYLSVSGDVFGAL
;
A
#
# COMPACT_ATOMS: atom_id res chain seq x y z
N ARG A 1 -24.14 -29.07 13.51
CA ARG A 1 -25.48 -28.90 12.87
C ARG A 1 -25.23 -28.56 11.42
N GLY A 2 -25.50 -29.53 10.52
CA GLY A 2 -25.69 -29.54 9.10
C GLY A 2 -25.02 -28.47 8.23
N GLY A 3 -23.89 -28.83 7.60
CA GLY A 3 -23.33 -28.06 6.49
C GLY A 3 -24.34 -28.08 5.33
N GLY A 4 -24.88 -26.92 4.96
CA GLY A 4 -25.76 -26.77 3.82
C GLY A 4 -24.93 -26.80 2.53
N GLU A 5 -25.23 -27.72 1.61
CA GLU A 5 -24.72 -27.64 0.23
C GLU A 5 -25.45 -26.49 -0.49
N LEU A 6 -24.70 -25.50 -0.94
CA LEU A 6 -25.21 -24.46 -1.83
C LEU A 6 -25.04 -24.95 -3.29
N THR A 7 -26.15 -25.23 -3.95
CA THR A 7 -26.20 -25.53 -5.39
C THR A 7 -26.43 -24.26 -6.19
N PHE A 8 -25.52 -23.92 -7.12
CA PHE A 8 -25.75 -22.87 -8.11
C PHE A 8 -25.90 -23.51 -9.50
N GLU A 9 -27.00 -23.22 -10.17
CA GLU A 9 -27.15 -23.51 -11.60
C GLU A 9 -26.45 -22.41 -12.42
N ALA A 10 -25.34 -22.74 -13.04
CA ALA A 10 -24.77 -21.91 -14.09
C ALA A 10 -25.45 -22.24 -15.43
N GLY A 11 -25.68 -21.24 -16.28
CA GLY A 11 -26.52 -21.30 -17.48
C GLY A 11 -26.16 -22.32 -18.57
N ASN A 12 -25.37 -23.35 -18.30
CA ASN A 12 -25.04 -24.47 -19.19
C ASN A 12 -25.21 -25.85 -18.50
N GLY A 13 -26.02 -25.96 -17.45
CA GLY A 13 -26.30 -27.23 -16.79
C GLY A 13 -25.15 -27.82 -16.00
N ILE A 14 -24.10 -27.05 -15.72
CA ILE A 14 -23.00 -27.50 -14.84
C ILE A 14 -23.41 -27.19 -13.41
N ILE A 15 -23.75 -28.24 -12.65
CA ILE A 15 -23.98 -28.15 -11.21
C ILE A 15 -22.61 -28.11 -10.54
N LEU A 16 -22.19 -26.94 -10.07
CA LEU A 16 -21.02 -26.80 -9.22
C LEU A 16 -21.44 -27.08 -7.77
N HIS A 17 -21.08 -28.26 -7.27
CA HIS A 17 -21.16 -28.55 -5.84
C HIS A 17 -20.01 -27.81 -5.13
N MET A 18 -20.29 -26.61 -4.64
CA MET A 18 -19.40 -25.97 -3.68
C MET A 18 -19.69 -26.56 -2.30
N LYS A 19 -18.73 -27.31 -1.78
CA LYS A 19 -18.74 -27.70 -0.38
C LYS A 19 -18.74 -26.42 0.45
N ALA A 20 -19.80 -26.20 1.22
CA ALA A 20 -19.80 -25.07 2.16
C ALA A 20 -18.56 -25.24 3.06
N TYR A 21 -17.86 -24.14 3.25
CA TYR A 21 -16.74 -24.07 4.17
C TYR A 21 -17.27 -24.52 5.54
N THR A 22 -16.86 -25.70 5.99
CA THR A 22 -17.32 -26.22 7.29
C THR A 22 -16.60 -25.44 8.39
N ASP A 23 -17.31 -25.15 9.48
CA ASP A 23 -16.79 -24.45 10.67
C ASP A 23 -15.62 -25.19 11.37
N GLU A 24 -15.25 -26.37 10.89
CA GLU A 24 -14.13 -27.17 11.37
C GLU A 24 -12.86 -26.79 10.58
N GLN A 25 -12.25 -25.66 10.93
CA GLN A 25 -10.87 -25.41 10.53
C GLN A 25 -9.96 -26.32 11.35
N PRO A 26 -8.94 -26.93 10.74
CA PRO A 26 -7.98 -27.72 11.51
C PRO A 26 -7.42 -26.91 12.68
N GLU A 27 -7.46 -27.44 13.90
CA GLU A 27 -6.94 -26.77 15.12
C GLU A 27 -5.51 -26.27 14.94
N ASN A 28 -4.69 -27.00 14.18
CA ASN A 28 -3.31 -26.62 13.89
C ASN A 28 -3.17 -25.32 13.05
N LEU A 29 -4.19 -24.91 12.28
CA LEU A 29 -4.14 -23.64 11.55
C LEU A 29 -4.19 -22.43 12.48
N LYS A 30 -4.96 -22.52 13.54
CA LYS A 30 -5.03 -21.48 14.55
C LYS A 30 -3.69 -21.36 15.30
N GLU A 31 -3.11 -22.48 15.68
CA GLU A 31 -1.79 -22.54 16.32
C GLU A 31 -0.70 -21.95 15.41
N ILE A 32 -0.73 -22.26 14.10
CA ILE A 32 0.21 -21.70 13.12
C ILE A 32 0.05 -20.19 13.00
N ALA A 33 -1.19 -19.69 12.92
CA ALA A 33 -1.47 -18.26 12.82
C ALA A 33 -1.01 -17.51 14.08
N GLU A 34 -1.32 -18.03 15.27
CA GLU A 34 -0.89 -17.48 16.56
C GLU A 34 0.65 -17.54 16.71
N GLY A 35 1.28 -18.64 16.31
CA GLY A 35 2.73 -18.81 16.29
C GLY A 35 3.42 -17.80 15.38
N THR A 36 2.85 -17.53 14.22
CA THR A 36 3.37 -16.51 13.28
C THR A 36 3.30 -15.11 13.88
N GLU A 37 2.16 -14.73 14.47
CA GLU A 37 2.04 -13.45 15.17
C GLU A 37 2.94 -13.34 16.39
N GLY A 38 3.24 -14.45 17.06
CA GLY A 38 4.19 -14.51 18.18
C GLY A 38 5.61 -14.06 17.81
N LEU A 39 5.98 -14.15 16.53
CA LEU A 39 7.27 -13.69 16.00
C LEU A 39 7.31 -12.20 15.66
N TYR A 40 6.18 -11.53 15.68
CA TYR A 40 6.14 -10.10 15.33
C TYR A 40 6.87 -9.23 16.36
N SER A 41 7.46 -8.14 15.85
CA SER A 41 7.98 -7.06 16.70
C SER A 41 6.90 -6.55 17.64
N PRO A 42 7.24 -6.06 18.85
CA PRO A 42 6.27 -5.39 19.72
C PRO A 42 5.63 -4.14 19.11
N TYR A 43 6.24 -3.60 18.06
CA TYR A 43 5.77 -2.42 17.34
C TYR A 43 4.93 -2.75 16.09
N ALA A 44 4.79 -4.02 15.73
CA ALA A 44 3.99 -4.45 14.60
C ALA A 44 2.49 -4.34 14.90
N CYS A 45 1.71 -3.97 13.89
CA CYS A 45 0.26 -4.00 13.93
C CYS A 45 -0.23 -5.47 13.97
N ARG A 46 -1.01 -5.84 15.00
CA ARG A 46 -1.56 -7.18 15.17
C ARG A 46 -2.85 -7.36 14.37
N ASN A 47 -3.12 -8.58 13.92
CA ASN A 47 -4.36 -8.89 13.19
C ASN A 47 -5.62 -8.56 14.02
N ALA A 48 -5.55 -8.75 15.34
CA ALA A 48 -6.65 -8.39 16.26
C ALA A 48 -6.92 -6.88 16.36
N GLN A 49 -6.00 -6.02 15.91
CA GLN A 49 -6.17 -4.57 15.88
C GLN A 49 -6.90 -4.06 14.63
N ALA A 50 -7.21 -4.95 13.68
CA ALA A 50 -7.91 -4.59 12.45
C ALA A 50 -9.32 -4.05 12.73
N VAL A 51 -9.61 -2.82 12.29
CA VAL A 51 -10.89 -2.16 12.47
C VAL A 51 -11.53 -1.88 11.11
N ARG A 52 -12.72 -2.43 10.85
CA ARG A 52 -13.49 -2.16 9.62
C ARG A 52 -14.56 -1.11 9.86
N ARG A 53 -14.85 -0.34 8.81
CA ARG A 53 -15.93 0.67 8.85
C ARG A 53 -17.30 0.05 9.15
N TYR A 54 -17.58 -1.07 8.49
CA TYR A 54 -18.82 -1.82 8.67
C TYR A 54 -18.49 -3.24 9.13
N ARG A 55 -19.15 -3.67 10.22
CA ARG A 55 -19.02 -5.06 10.67
C ARG A 55 -19.54 -6.00 9.58
N SER A 56 -18.79 -7.04 9.32
CA SER A 56 -19.18 -8.10 8.40
C SER A 56 -18.94 -9.45 9.06
N SER A 57 -19.99 -10.22 9.25
CA SER A 57 -19.88 -11.58 9.79
C SER A 57 -19.25 -12.57 8.80
N ARG A 58 -19.09 -12.18 7.53
CA ARG A 58 -18.53 -13.05 6.48
C ARG A 58 -17.13 -13.55 6.80
N TYR A 59 -16.37 -12.80 7.58
CA TYR A 59 -14.99 -13.11 7.94
C TYR A 59 -14.81 -13.39 9.43
N ASP A 60 -15.92 -13.50 10.18
CA ASP A 60 -15.86 -13.89 11.58
C ASP A 60 -15.39 -15.34 11.67
N GLY A 61 -14.30 -15.60 12.43
CA GLY A 61 -13.71 -16.94 12.55
C GLY A 61 -12.79 -17.38 11.40
N GLU A 62 -12.52 -16.53 10.40
CA GLU A 62 -11.54 -16.82 9.36
C GLU A 62 -10.13 -16.86 9.98
N VAL A 63 -9.46 -18.01 9.89
CA VAL A 63 -8.10 -18.20 10.41
C VAL A 63 -7.06 -18.23 9.30
N LEU A 64 -7.44 -18.69 8.10
CA LEU A 64 -6.51 -18.83 6.96
C LEU A 64 -6.01 -17.47 6.44
N ARG A 65 -6.87 -16.46 6.47
CA ARG A 65 -6.56 -15.13 5.98
C ARG A 65 -6.77 -14.12 7.10
N SER A 66 -5.73 -13.34 7.37
CA SER A 66 -5.87 -12.18 8.24
C SER A 66 -6.84 -11.16 7.63
N GLN A 67 -7.37 -10.24 8.45
CA GLN A 67 -8.23 -9.16 7.95
C GLN A 67 -7.49 -8.28 6.93
N PHE A 68 -6.18 -8.15 7.03
CA PHE A 68 -5.32 -7.40 6.09
C PHE A 68 -5.10 -8.17 4.79
N SER A 69 -4.92 -9.49 4.86
CA SER A 69 -4.86 -10.33 3.66
C SER A 69 -6.17 -10.28 2.87
N VAL A 70 -7.32 -10.28 3.56
CA VAL A 70 -8.64 -10.07 2.92
C VAL A 70 -8.72 -8.69 2.26
N ASP A 71 -8.08 -7.66 2.81
CA ASP A 71 -8.04 -6.34 2.17
C ASP A 71 -7.22 -6.38 0.88
N ALA A 72 -6.06 -7.06 0.88
CA ALA A 72 -5.26 -7.28 -0.32
C ALA A 72 -6.08 -7.98 -1.41
N ASP A 73 -6.78 -9.06 -1.08
CA ASP A 73 -7.66 -9.76 -2.01
C ASP A 73 -8.71 -8.82 -2.63
N LYS A 74 -9.39 -8.01 -1.82
CA LYS A 74 -10.41 -7.07 -2.30
C LYS A 74 -9.83 -6.01 -3.23
N ILE A 75 -8.63 -5.51 -2.94
CA ILE A 75 -7.93 -4.52 -3.77
C ILE A 75 -7.61 -5.13 -5.12
N ILE A 76 -6.98 -6.31 -5.16
CA ILE A 76 -6.59 -6.99 -6.41
C ILE A 76 -7.80 -7.34 -7.26
N HIS A 77 -8.90 -7.78 -6.66
CA HIS A 77 -10.15 -8.09 -7.38
C HIS A 77 -10.94 -6.85 -7.81
N SER A 78 -10.55 -5.66 -7.37
CA SER A 78 -11.19 -4.42 -7.82
C SER A 78 -10.89 -4.15 -9.30
N PRO A 79 -11.90 -3.78 -10.12
CA PRO A 79 -11.66 -3.40 -11.51
C PRO A 79 -10.74 -2.18 -11.64
N PHE A 80 -10.62 -1.38 -10.59
CA PHE A 80 -9.74 -0.21 -10.57
C PHE A 80 -8.26 -0.61 -10.46
N PHE A 81 -7.94 -1.74 -9.81
CA PHE A 81 -6.57 -2.26 -9.76
C PHE A 81 -6.04 -2.57 -11.15
N ASN A 82 -6.85 -3.22 -11.99
CA ASN A 82 -6.47 -3.57 -13.35
C ASN A 82 -6.16 -2.34 -14.23
N ARG A 83 -6.78 -1.19 -13.95
CA ARG A 83 -6.51 0.07 -14.70
C ARG A 83 -5.09 0.61 -14.50
N GLY A 84 -4.37 0.15 -13.47
CA GLY A 84 -2.95 0.45 -13.28
C GLY A 84 -2.06 -0.05 -14.41
N SER A 85 -2.50 -1.08 -15.15
CA SER A 85 -1.76 -1.65 -16.29
C SER A 85 -1.64 -0.69 -17.47
N ASP A 86 -2.59 0.22 -17.65
CA ASP A 86 -2.61 1.17 -18.76
C ASP A 86 -1.99 2.54 -18.40
N LYS A 87 -1.74 2.79 -17.11
CA LYS A 87 -1.13 4.04 -16.65
C LYS A 87 0.39 3.91 -16.61
N THR A 88 1.09 4.88 -17.22
CA THR A 88 2.55 4.99 -17.08
C THR A 88 2.93 5.49 -15.68
N GLN A 89 4.13 5.15 -15.21
CA GLN A 89 4.64 5.64 -13.93
C GLN A 89 5.03 7.11 -14.05
N VAL A 90 6.04 7.44 -14.83
CA VAL A 90 6.52 8.82 -15.03
C VAL A 90 6.45 9.23 -16.50
N PHE A 91 7.04 8.44 -17.39
CA PHE A 91 7.20 8.78 -18.80
C PHE A 91 5.94 8.45 -19.60
N SER A 92 5.17 9.48 -19.93
CA SER A 92 3.94 9.36 -20.73
C SER A 92 4.23 9.65 -22.23
N PHE A 93 3.33 9.19 -23.12
CA PHE A 93 3.35 9.41 -24.58
C PHE A 93 4.44 8.64 -25.37
N PHE A 94 5.25 7.82 -24.73
CA PHE A 94 6.19 6.95 -25.43
C PHE A 94 5.54 5.63 -25.84
N LYS A 95 5.68 5.26 -27.11
CA LYS A 95 5.23 3.97 -27.67
C LYS A 95 6.33 2.92 -27.42
N ASN A 96 6.57 2.60 -26.17
CA ASN A 96 7.56 1.61 -25.76
C ASN A 96 6.99 0.82 -24.57
N ASP A 97 6.76 -0.48 -24.78
CA ASP A 97 6.16 -1.36 -23.77
C ASP A 97 7.14 -1.71 -22.63
N ASP A 98 8.44 -1.41 -22.80
CA ASP A 98 9.46 -1.60 -21.76
C ASP A 98 9.44 -0.49 -20.69
N ILE A 99 8.70 0.60 -20.92
CA ILE A 99 8.53 1.69 -19.95
C ILE A 99 7.58 1.26 -18.83
N THR A 100 7.97 1.53 -17.60
CA THR A 100 7.28 1.07 -16.41
C THR A 100 5.83 1.57 -16.34
N ARG A 101 4.93 0.63 -16.13
CA ARG A 101 3.51 0.88 -15.82
C ARG A 101 3.28 0.87 -14.32
N ARG A 102 2.23 1.56 -13.85
CA ARG A 102 1.90 1.62 -12.41
C ARG A 102 1.65 0.25 -11.79
N ALA A 103 1.05 -0.68 -12.53
CA ALA A 103 0.87 -2.05 -12.04
C ALA A 103 2.20 -2.75 -11.70
N ALA A 104 3.27 -2.51 -12.47
CA ALA A 104 4.60 -3.04 -12.18
C ALA A 104 5.25 -2.29 -11.00
N HIS A 105 5.05 -0.98 -10.92
CA HIS A 105 5.54 -0.17 -9.80
C HIS A 105 4.97 -0.62 -8.45
N VAL A 106 3.65 -0.78 -8.32
CA VAL A 106 3.04 -1.22 -7.06
C VAL A 106 3.52 -2.61 -6.62
N GLN A 107 3.83 -3.51 -7.58
CA GLN A 107 4.45 -4.80 -7.28
C GLN A 107 5.88 -4.64 -6.74
N LEU A 108 6.66 -3.73 -7.31
CA LEU A 108 8.02 -3.45 -6.84
C LEU A 108 7.99 -2.85 -5.43
N VAL A 109 7.10 -1.89 -5.18
CA VAL A 109 6.88 -1.31 -3.83
C VAL A 109 6.54 -2.41 -2.83
N SER A 110 5.59 -3.29 -3.16
CA SER A 110 5.21 -4.42 -2.31
C SER A 110 6.41 -5.35 -2.03
N ARG A 111 7.25 -5.64 -3.03
CA ARG A 111 8.45 -6.49 -2.85
C ARG A 111 9.47 -5.86 -1.90
N ILE A 112 9.77 -4.57 -2.08
CA ILE A 112 10.70 -3.82 -1.22
C ILE A 112 10.14 -3.75 0.20
N ALA A 113 8.89 -3.31 0.35
CA ALA A 113 8.22 -3.15 1.64
C ALA A 113 8.16 -4.46 2.43
N ARG A 114 7.81 -5.58 1.78
CA ARG A 114 7.80 -6.90 2.42
C ARG A 114 9.19 -7.39 2.80
N THR A 115 10.24 -6.98 2.09
CA THR A 115 11.63 -7.30 2.46
C THR A 115 12.03 -6.59 3.74
N ILE A 116 11.78 -5.28 3.83
CA ILE A 116 12.01 -4.49 5.04
C ILE A 116 11.14 -5.01 6.19
N GLY A 117 9.83 -5.19 5.96
CA GLY A 117 8.88 -5.65 6.97
C GLY A 117 9.24 -7.02 7.55
N ARG A 118 9.71 -7.96 6.71
CA ARG A 118 10.18 -9.27 7.18
C ARG A 118 11.39 -9.14 8.09
N ALA A 119 12.38 -8.34 7.71
CA ALA A 119 13.57 -8.11 8.53
C ALA A 119 13.23 -7.46 9.87
N LEU A 120 12.28 -6.52 9.90
CA LEU A 120 11.81 -5.84 11.09
C LEU A 120 10.71 -6.59 11.85
N ARG A 121 10.30 -7.79 11.37
CA ARG A 121 9.25 -8.63 11.97
C ARG A 121 7.89 -7.92 12.08
N LEU A 122 7.52 -7.18 11.04
CA LEU A 122 6.24 -6.48 10.92
C LEU A 122 5.17 -7.34 10.23
N ASN A 123 3.92 -6.88 10.25
CA ASN A 123 2.79 -7.55 9.63
C ASN A 123 2.85 -7.43 8.10
N LEU A 124 3.25 -8.51 7.44
CA LEU A 124 3.45 -8.52 5.99
C LEU A 124 2.14 -8.44 5.20
N ASP A 125 1.02 -8.88 5.76
CA ASP A 125 -0.28 -8.79 5.11
C ASP A 125 -0.77 -7.34 5.06
N LEU A 126 -0.57 -6.58 6.14
CA LEU A 126 -0.88 -5.15 6.17
C LEU A 126 0.01 -4.36 5.20
N ILE A 127 1.31 -4.65 5.19
CA ILE A 127 2.26 -4.05 4.25
C ILE A 127 1.82 -4.30 2.80
N GLU A 128 1.44 -5.53 2.46
CA GLU A 128 1.00 -5.88 1.12
C GLU A 128 -0.28 -5.14 0.74
N ALA A 129 -1.29 -5.15 1.60
CA ALA A 129 -2.55 -4.47 1.35
C ALA A 129 -2.37 -2.96 1.10
N ILE A 130 -1.54 -2.29 1.90
CA ILE A 130 -1.22 -0.87 1.70
C ILE A 130 -0.48 -0.68 0.37
N ALA A 131 0.58 -1.48 0.12
CA ALA A 131 1.44 -1.31 -1.04
C ALA A 131 0.71 -1.51 -2.37
N ILE A 132 -0.20 -2.49 -2.47
CA ILE A 132 -0.95 -2.70 -3.73
C ILE A 132 -2.09 -1.71 -3.92
N GLY A 133 -2.55 -1.06 -2.85
CA GLY A 133 -3.65 -0.10 -2.89
C GLY A 133 -3.22 1.36 -3.01
N HIS A 134 -1.96 1.71 -2.71
CA HIS A 134 -1.56 3.09 -2.51
C HIS A 134 -1.81 3.99 -3.74
N ASP A 135 -1.51 3.50 -4.93
CA ASP A 135 -1.49 4.27 -6.19
C ASP A 135 -2.74 4.10 -7.07
N ILE A 136 -3.75 3.36 -6.59
CA ILE A 136 -4.94 2.99 -7.39
C ILE A 136 -5.75 4.20 -7.86
N GLY A 137 -5.72 5.29 -7.08
CA GLY A 137 -6.40 6.56 -7.35
C GLY A 137 -5.62 7.52 -8.22
N HIS A 138 -4.41 7.15 -8.66
CA HIS A 138 -3.57 8.06 -9.46
C HIS A 138 -4.18 8.36 -10.83
N THR A 139 -4.01 9.60 -11.29
CA THR A 139 -4.50 10.08 -12.58
C THR A 139 -3.65 9.58 -13.74
N PRO A 140 -4.17 9.55 -14.98
CA PRO A 140 -3.32 9.52 -16.17
C PRO A 140 -2.34 10.69 -16.18
N PHE A 141 -1.15 10.48 -16.75
CA PHE A 141 -0.09 11.49 -16.88
C PHE A 141 0.58 11.92 -15.56
N GLY A 142 0.56 11.03 -14.56
CA GLY A 142 1.27 11.22 -13.30
C GLY A 142 0.87 12.50 -12.56
N HIS A 143 1.83 13.13 -11.89
CA HIS A 143 1.60 14.35 -11.11
C HIS A 143 1.17 15.57 -11.97
N LYS A 144 1.50 15.60 -13.25
CA LYS A 144 0.98 16.65 -14.15
C LYS A 144 -0.52 16.52 -14.34
N GLY A 145 -1.02 15.30 -14.56
CA GLY A 145 -2.46 15.04 -14.66
C GLY A 145 -3.17 15.33 -13.34
N GLU A 146 -2.56 15.00 -12.22
CA GLU A 146 -3.06 15.33 -10.88
C GLU A 146 -3.18 16.84 -10.66
N HIS A 147 -2.14 17.59 -10.99
CA HIS A 147 -2.13 19.05 -10.88
C HIS A 147 -3.29 19.69 -11.65
N PHE A 148 -3.44 19.36 -12.93
CA PHE A 148 -4.53 19.90 -13.75
C PHE A 148 -5.91 19.46 -13.24
N LEU A 149 -6.05 18.22 -12.80
CA LEU A 149 -7.32 17.76 -12.26
C LEU A 149 -7.64 18.45 -10.94
N ASN A 150 -6.64 18.69 -10.09
CA ASN A 150 -6.81 19.43 -8.84
C ASN A 150 -7.28 20.87 -9.09
N GLU A 151 -6.67 21.57 -10.04
CA GLU A 151 -7.11 22.94 -10.42
C GLU A 151 -8.56 22.98 -10.87
N LEU A 152 -8.95 22.07 -11.79
CA LEU A 152 -10.31 22.00 -12.31
C LEU A 152 -11.32 21.59 -11.22
N TYR A 153 -10.95 20.62 -10.39
CA TYR A 153 -11.81 20.13 -9.32
C TYR A 153 -12.02 21.22 -8.25
N HIS A 154 -10.93 21.92 -7.88
CA HIS A 154 -11.00 23.01 -6.92
C HIS A 154 -11.84 24.18 -7.45
N ALA A 155 -11.64 24.60 -8.70
CA ALA A 155 -12.41 25.65 -9.32
C ALA A 155 -13.92 25.34 -9.39
N GLY A 156 -14.26 24.06 -9.62
CA GLY A 156 -15.67 23.65 -9.75
C GLY A 156 -16.37 23.34 -8.43
N THR A 157 -15.63 22.93 -7.40
CA THR A 157 -16.22 22.38 -6.16
C THR A 157 -15.74 23.05 -4.87
N GLY A 158 -14.66 23.84 -4.92
CA GLY A 158 -13.94 24.34 -3.74
C GLY A 158 -13.16 23.28 -2.98
N ARG A 159 -13.06 22.04 -3.51
CA ARG A 159 -12.37 20.89 -2.87
C ARG A 159 -11.09 20.55 -3.61
N PHE A 160 -10.11 19.99 -2.91
CA PHE A 160 -8.85 19.57 -3.47
C PHE A 160 -8.87 18.10 -3.93
N PHE A 161 -8.17 17.82 -5.03
CA PHE A 161 -7.92 16.48 -5.52
C PHE A 161 -6.48 16.08 -5.23
N ASN A 162 -6.28 14.93 -4.57
CA ASN A 162 -4.98 14.31 -4.36
C ASN A 162 -5.12 12.81 -4.62
N HIS A 163 -4.13 12.19 -5.27
CA HIS A 163 -4.23 10.79 -5.69
C HIS A 163 -4.31 9.81 -4.50
N ASN A 164 -3.63 10.09 -3.39
CA ASN A 164 -3.69 9.29 -2.17
C ASN A 164 -5.10 9.31 -1.55
N VAL A 165 -5.72 10.49 -1.46
CA VAL A 165 -7.11 10.66 -1.02
C VAL A 165 -8.06 9.94 -1.98
N HIS A 166 -7.81 10.06 -3.28
CA HIS A 166 -8.60 9.38 -4.30
C HIS A 166 -8.42 7.87 -4.27
N SER A 167 -7.25 7.34 -3.92
CA SER A 167 -7.03 5.91 -3.71
C SER A 167 -7.95 5.34 -2.64
N VAL A 168 -8.04 6.00 -1.49
CA VAL A 168 -8.97 5.62 -0.43
C VAL A 168 -10.43 5.74 -0.91
N ARG A 169 -10.78 6.84 -1.62
CA ARG A 169 -12.13 7.03 -2.17
C ARG A 169 -12.52 5.91 -3.14
N VAL A 170 -11.61 5.56 -4.06
CA VAL A 170 -11.84 4.48 -5.04
C VAL A 170 -12.14 3.17 -4.33
N LEU A 171 -11.35 2.80 -3.34
CA LEU A 171 -11.47 1.53 -2.65
C LEU A 171 -12.64 1.50 -1.67
N GLN A 172 -12.81 2.52 -0.84
CA GLN A 172 -13.84 2.53 0.21
C GLN A 172 -15.24 2.90 -0.29
N ILE A 173 -15.32 3.84 -1.25
CA ILE A 173 -16.59 4.42 -1.67
C ILE A 173 -17.03 3.86 -3.02
N LEU A 174 -16.18 3.92 -4.05
CA LEU A 174 -16.56 3.53 -5.40
C LEU A 174 -16.59 2.01 -5.57
N SER A 175 -15.65 1.28 -4.97
CA SER A 175 -15.59 -0.20 -5.00
C SER A 175 -16.33 -0.85 -3.82
N GLY A 176 -16.60 -0.12 -2.74
CA GLY A 176 -17.25 -0.66 -1.54
C GLY A 176 -16.43 -1.75 -0.84
N CYS A 177 -15.10 -1.69 -0.91
CA CYS A 177 -14.22 -2.74 -0.38
C CYS A 177 -14.33 -2.93 1.14
N ASN A 178 -14.80 -1.94 1.88
CA ASN A 178 -14.86 -1.97 3.35
C ASN A 178 -13.51 -2.41 3.94
N LEU A 179 -12.43 -1.69 3.56
CA LEU A 179 -11.07 -1.96 4.04
C LEU A 179 -10.97 -1.70 5.53
N THR A 180 -9.99 -2.31 6.16
CA THR A 180 -9.61 -1.95 7.53
C THR A 180 -9.09 -0.52 7.59
N MET A 181 -9.24 0.10 8.74
CA MET A 181 -8.80 1.47 8.99
C MET A 181 -7.29 1.60 8.79
N GLN A 182 -6.51 0.60 9.24
CA GLN A 182 -5.07 0.56 9.11
C GLN A 182 -4.61 0.50 7.65
N THR A 183 -5.28 -0.30 6.82
CA THR A 183 -5.02 -0.34 5.37
C THR A 183 -5.38 0.99 4.72
N ALA A 184 -6.55 1.55 5.04
CA ALA A 184 -7.00 2.83 4.48
C ALA A 184 -6.09 4.01 4.91
N ASP A 185 -5.63 4.02 6.15
CA ASP A 185 -4.70 4.99 6.71
C ASP A 185 -3.33 4.91 6.01
N GLY A 186 -2.76 3.71 5.89
CA GLY A 186 -1.50 3.51 5.18
C GLY A 186 -1.57 3.98 3.72
N ILE A 187 -2.70 3.71 3.04
CA ILE A 187 -2.95 4.20 1.67
C ILE A 187 -3.07 5.73 1.64
N LEU A 188 -3.77 6.34 2.59
CA LEU A 188 -3.93 7.80 2.67
C LEU A 188 -2.59 8.51 2.90
N CYS A 189 -1.73 7.92 3.75
CA CYS A 189 -0.52 8.55 4.26
C CYS A 189 0.76 8.13 3.51
N HIS A 190 0.66 7.41 2.38
CA HIS A 190 1.84 6.96 1.64
C HIS A 190 2.60 8.11 0.96
N CYS A 191 1.90 9.20 0.60
CA CYS A 191 2.49 10.35 -0.06
C CYS A 191 3.49 11.05 0.85
N GLY A 192 4.60 11.39 0.29
CA GLY A 192 5.64 12.15 0.91
C GLY A 192 6.80 12.28 -0.04
N GLU A 193 6.74 13.26 -0.96
CA GLU A 193 7.83 13.58 -1.87
C GLU A 193 9.11 14.03 -1.12
N LYS A 194 8.97 14.34 0.17
CA LYS A 194 10.13 14.65 1.01
C LYS A 194 10.63 13.40 1.70
N VAL A 195 11.85 13.05 1.38
CA VAL A 195 12.62 12.09 2.17
C VAL A 195 12.73 12.61 3.59
N ASN A 196 12.46 11.75 4.55
CA ASN A 196 12.68 12.05 5.95
C ASN A 196 13.80 11.15 6.48
N GLU A 197 14.66 11.70 7.32
CA GLU A 197 15.68 10.90 8.02
C GLU A 197 15.03 9.90 8.98
N LYS A 198 13.83 10.23 9.49
CA LYS A 198 13.06 9.43 10.43
C LYS A 198 11.58 9.39 10.05
N TYR A 199 10.99 8.20 10.13
CA TYR A 199 9.55 7.95 9.91
C TYR A 199 8.95 7.39 11.19
N GLU A 200 8.22 8.22 11.92
CA GLU A 200 7.50 7.84 13.13
C GLU A 200 6.02 7.63 12.83
N PRO A 201 5.42 6.53 13.31
CA PRO A 201 3.97 6.38 13.24
C PRO A 201 3.26 7.49 14.01
N ALA A 202 2.19 8.03 13.45
CA ALA A 202 1.29 8.91 14.17
C ALA A 202 0.53 8.14 15.27
N ALA A 203 -0.14 8.86 16.16
CA ALA A 203 -1.03 8.24 17.12
C ALA A 203 -2.16 7.47 16.41
N ALA A 204 -2.40 6.23 16.84
CA ALA A 204 -3.46 5.42 16.28
C ALA A 204 -4.84 6.08 16.49
N PHE A 205 -5.69 6.01 15.46
CA PHE A 205 -7.08 6.44 15.57
C PHE A 205 -7.82 5.59 16.60
N LYS A 206 -8.66 6.22 17.39
CA LYS A 206 -9.49 5.53 18.39
C LYS A 206 -10.73 4.90 17.77
N ALA A 207 -11.27 5.53 16.72
CA ALA A 207 -12.44 5.09 16.01
C ALA A 207 -12.33 5.39 14.51
N TYR A 208 -13.15 4.75 13.70
CA TYR A 208 -13.17 4.98 12.25
C TYR A 208 -13.63 6.42 11.90
N GLU A 209 -14.40 7.05 12.78
CA GLU A 209 -14.86 8.43 12.68
C GLU A 209 -13.68 9.43 12.73
N ASP A 210 -12.66 9.16 13.54
CA ASP A 210 -11.46 9.99 13.62
C ASP A 210 -10.70 9.97 12.29
N PHE A 211 -10.55 8.77 11.69
CA PHE A 211 -9.98 8.61 10.35
C PHE A 211 -10.82 9.37 9.30
N ASN A 212 -12.15 9.24 9.34
CA ASN A 212 -13.03 9.95 8.41
C ASN A 212 -12.87 11.47 8.50
N ALA A 213 -12.66 12.02 9.69
CA ALA A 213 -12.46 13.45 9.89
C ALA A 213 -11.16 13.93 9.20
N VAL A 214 -10.06 13.17 9.34
CA VAL A 214 -8.80 13.47 8.65
C VAL A 214 -8.96 13.33 7.13
N PHE A 215 -9.60 12.25 6.67
CA PHE A 215 -9.88 12.00 5.26
C PHE A 215 -10.70 13.12 4.63
N GLU A 216 -11.74 13.62 5.31
CA GLU A 216 -12.55 14.74 4.82
C GLU A 216 -11.75 16.05 4.84
N LYS A 217 -10.90 16.28 5.84
CA LYS A 217 -10.05 17.45 5.92
C LYS A 217 -9.08 17.54 4.74
N CYS A 218 -8.59 16.41 4.21
CA CYS A 218 -7.75 16.38 3.00
C CYS A 218 -8.43 16.98 1.75
N TYR A 219 -9.76 17.04 1.71
CA TYR A 219 -10.49 17.69 0.61
C TYR A 219 -10.64 19.19 0.78
N THR A 220 -10.56 19.69 2.00
CA THR A 220 -10.87 21.09 2.33
C THR A 220 -9.63 21.92 2.67
N ASP A 221 -8.52 21.26 2.99
CA ASP A 221 -7.27 21.89 3.40
C ASP A 221 -6.08 21.17 2.77
N GLN A 222 -5.50 21.76 1.72
CA GLN A 222 -4.37 21.18 1.00
C GLN A 222 -3.10 21.02 1.87
N SER A 223 -2.94 21.85 2.92
CA SER A 223 -1.75 21.78 3.78
C SER A 223 -1.65 20.47 4.55
N VAL A 224 -2.79 19.84 4.83
CA VAL A 224 -2.88 18.56 5.57
C VAL A 224 -2.14 17.42 4.87
N ILE A 225 -2.10 17.43 3.52
CA ILE A 225 -1.46 16.36 2.74
C ILE A 225 0.01 16.20 3.12
N GLY A 226 0.73 17.32 3.30
CA GLY A 226 2.14 17.31 3.70
C GLY A 226 2.41 16.91 5.15
N GLU A 227 1.38 16.90 5.99
CA GLU A 227 1.44 16.58 7.41
C GLU A 227 0.97 15.15 7.72
N LEU A 228 0.51 14.39 6.71
CA LEU A 228 0.03 13.04 6.90
C LEU A 228 1.17 12.09 7.30
N HIS A 229 0.96 11.36 8.38
CA HIS A 229 1.83 10.30 8.84
C HIS A 229 1.01 9.02 9.08
N PRO A 230 1.46 7.85 8.59
CA PRO A 230 0.77 6.59 8.86
C PRO A 230 0.72 6.29 10.37
N SER A 231 -0.36 5.70 10.85
CA SER A 231 -0.50 5.31 12.25
C SER A 231 0.18 3.98 12.60
N THR A 232 0.81 3.31 11.63
CA THR A 232 1.49 2.02 11.80
C THR A 232 2.90 2.06 11.19
N LEU A 233 3.81 1.24 11.74
CA LEU A 233 5.14 1.06 11.13
C LEU A 233 5.05 0.44 9.73
N GLU A 234 4.08 -0.41 9.50
CA GLU A 234 3.78 -1.00 8.20
C GLU A 234 3.50 0.08 7.15
N GLY A 235 2.71 1.09 7.50
CA GLY A 235 2.46 2.25 6.65
C GLY A 235 3.73 3.07 6.38
N CYS A 236 4.56 3.29 7.41
CA CYS A 236 5.85 3.95 7.26
C CYS A 236 6.79 3.16 6.33
N VAL A 237 6.79 1.82 6.42
CA VAL A 237 7.58 0.96 5.52
C VAL A 237 7.12 1.10 4.07
N VAL A 238 5.82 1.14 3.81
CA VAL A 238 5.33 1.33 2.44
C VAL A 238 5.72 2.71 1.91
N ARG A 239 5.60 3.76 2.71
CA ARG A 239 5.97 5.13 2.32
C ARG A 239 7.45 5.25 1.89
N ILE A 240 8.39 4.69 2.66
CA ILE A 240 9.80 4.70 2.26
C ILE A 240 10.07 3.76 1.08
N SER A 241 9.35 2.66 0.97
CA SER A 241 9.52 1.68 -0.10
C SER A 241 9.05 2.20 -1.46
N ASP A 242 8.03 3.06 -1.48
CA ASP A 242 7.58 3.74 -2.68
C ASP A 242 8.69 4.62 -3.24
N MET A 243 9.33 5.42 -2.40
CA MET A 243 10.48 6.23 -2.78
C MET A 243 11.64 5.37 -3.31
N ILE A 244 12.02 4.28 -2.62
CA ILE A 244 13.10 3.38 -3.06
C ILE A 244 12.77 2.79 -4.43
N ALA A 245 11.51 2.44 -4.67
CA ALA A 245 11.06 1.79 -5.90
C ALA A 245 11.21 2.71 -7.13
N TYR A 246 10.88 3.99 -7.01
CA TYR A 246 10.97 4.88 -8.17
C TYR A 246 12.42 5.34 -8.44
N LEU A 247 13.26 5.55 -7.42
CA LEU A 247 14.62 6.06 -7.61
C LEU A 247 15.45 5.28 -8.65
N GLY A 248 15.48 3.97 -8.53
CA GLY A 248 16.24 3.14 -9.46
C GLY A 248 15.50 2.89 -10.78
N LYS A 249 14.17 2.77 -10.73
CA LYS A 249 13.40 2.40 -11.90
C LYS A 249 13.25 3.56 -12.89
N ASP A 250 13.05 4.77 -12.39
CA ASP A 250 12.94 5.96 -13.24
C ASP A 250 14.27 6.28 -13.95
N ARG A 251 15.42 6.05 -13.30
CA ARG A 251 16.73 6.11 -13.95
C ARG A 251 16.85 5.12 -15.11
N GLN A 252 16.35 3.90 -14.92
CA GLN A 252 16.37 2.86 -15.93
C GLN A 252 15.49 3.21 -17.13
N ASP A 253 14.31 3.76 -16.88
CA ASP A 253 13.38 4.18 -17.92
C ASP A 253 13.87 5.44 -18.65
N ALA A 254 14.48 6.39 -17.96
CA ALA A 254 15.16 7.55 -18.57
C ALA A 254 16.25 7.10 -19.56
N ALA A 255 17.12 6.16 -19.13
CA ALA A 255 18.17 5.63 -19.98
C ALA A 255 17.62 4.91 -21.23
N ARG A 256 16.51 4.16 -21.10
CA ARG A 256 15.81 3.52 -22.24
C ARG A 256 15.25 4.53 -23.25
N LEU A 257 14.92 5.71 -22.77
CA LEU A 257 14.40 6.80 -23.61
C LEU A 257 15.52 7.70 -24.18
N GLY A 258 16.79 7.38 -23.91
CA GLY A 258 17.93 8.19 -24.35
C GLY A 258 18.03 9.52 -23.59
N ILE A 259 17.41 9.63 -22.42
CA ILE A 259 17.52 10.80 -21.55
C ILE A 259 18.80 10.59 -20.70
N GLU A 260 19.84 11.35 -21.03
CA GLU A 260 21.06 11.36 -20.26
C GLU A 260 20.84 12.13 -18.96
N ALA A 261 20.96 11.42 -17.83
CA ALA A 261 21.06 12.01 -16.53
C ALA A 261 22.37 11.57 -15.90
N GLU A 262 23.25 12.51 -15.63
CA GLU A 262 24.48 12.25 -14.89
C GLU A 262 24.10 12.03 -13.40
N PHE A 263 24.15 10.79 -12.99
CA PHE A 263 24.07 10.43 -11.57
C PHE A 263 25.50 10.26 -11.07
N GLY A 264 25.96 11.18 -10.23
CA GLY A 264 27.28 11.11 -9.59
C GLY A 264 27.47 9.82 -8.78
N ASP A 265 28.68 9.57 -8.33
CA ASP A 265 28.97 8.49 -7.40
C ASP A 265 28.18 8.72 -6.10
N SER A 266 27.36 7.77 -5.72
CA SER A 266 26.50 7.84 -4.54
C SER A 266 26.72 6.62 -3.65
N VAL A 267 26.65 6.84 -2.35
CA VAL A 267 26.73 5.76 -1.34
C VAL A 267 25.63 4.71 -1.51
N ILE A 268 24.52 5.06 -2.13
CA ILE A 268 23.43 4.11 -2.41
C ILE A 268 23.70 3.23 -3.65
N GLY A 269 24.72 3.53 -4.45
CA GLY A 269 25.08 2.76 -5.65
C GLY A 269 24.60 3.38 -6.96
N LYS A 270 24.98 2.74 -8.07
CA LYS A 270 24.72 3.20 -9.45
C LYS A 270 23.61 2.42 -10.13
N SER A 271 23.52 1.13 -9.89
CA SER A 271 22.50 0.26 -10.46
C SER A 271 21.25 0.21 -9.59
N ASN A 272 20.11 -0.08 -10.21
CA ASN A 272 18.84 -0.28 -9.48
C ASN A 272 18.96 -1.35 -8.38
N SER A 273 19.69 -2.43 -8.66
CA SER A 273 19.90 -3.51 -7.68
C SER A 273 20.72 -3.05 -6.47
N GLU A 274 21.78 -2.27 -6.70
CA GLU A 274 22.61 -1.71 -5.62
C GLU A 274 21.80 -0.72 -4.78
N ILE A 275 21.05 0.19 -5.42
CA ILE A 275 20.23 1.19 -4.74
C ILE A 275 19.22 0.49 -3.82
N ILE A 276 18.46 -0.48 -4.35
CA ILE A 276 17.48 -1.23 -3.57
C ILE A 276 18.15 -1.94 -2.41
N PHE A 277 19.26 -2.67 -2.65
CA PHE A 277 19.96 -3.42 -1.62
C PHE A 277 20.51 -2.52 -0.52
N ASN A 278 21.26 -1.47 -0.90
CA ASN A 278 21.95 -0.61 0.05
C ASN A 278 20.98 0.19 0.91
N VAL A 279 19.91 0.73 0.30
CA VAL A 279 18.91 1.49 1.07
C VAL A 279 18.09 0.58 1.99
N ILE A 280 17.69 -0.62 1.53
CA ILE A 280 17.01 -1.61 2.40
C ILE A 280 17.92 -2.00 3.58
N ALA A 281 19.19 -2.29 3.32
CA ALA A 281 20.15 -2.68 4.36
C ALA A 281 20.32 -1.57 5.41
N ASP A 282 20.42 -0.33 4.95
CA ASP A 282 20.56 0.85 5.83
C ASP A 282 19.30 1.07 6.67
N VAL A 283 18.11 1.06 6.05
CA VAL A 283 16.82 1.17 6.76
C VAL A 283 16.70 0.10 7.85
N VAL A 284 16.98 -1.17 7.51
CA VAL A 284 16.88 -2.28 8.46
C VAL A 284 17.87 -2.11 9.62
N ALA A 285 19.13 -1.77 9.32
CA ALA A 285 20.15 -1.60 10.34
C ALA A 285 19.82 -0.46 11.33
N ASN A 286 19.25 0.63 10.81
CA ASN A 286 18.92 1.80 11.64
C ASN A 286 17.56 1.71 12.35
N SER A 287 16.69 0.75 11.96
CA SER A 287 15.31 0.64 12.46
C SER A 287 15.04 -0.60 13.31
N MET A 288 15.98 -1.55 13.38
CA MET A 288 15.80 -2.80 14.12
C MET A 288 15.43 -2.54 15.58
N ASP A 289 14.35 -3.20 16.03
CA ASP A 289 13.82 -3.11 17.40
C ASP A 289 13.49 -1.68 17.89
N LYS A 290 13.18 -0.76 16.94
CA LYS A 290 12.77 0.62 17.25
C LYS A 290 11.30 0.86 16.90
N PRO A 291 10.62 1.82 17.57
CA PRO A 291 9.23 2.20 17.26
C PRO A 291 9.13 3.15 16.06
N TYR A 292 10.19 3.26 15.26
CA TYR A 292 10.25 4.12 14.07
C TYR A 292 11.21 3.53 13.04
N LEU A 293 11.11 4.01 11.80
CA LEU A 293 12.13 3.76 10.77
C LEU A 293 13.07 4.95 10.69
N SER A 294 14.34 4.69 10.41
CA SER A 294 15.30 5.75 10.06
C SER A 294 16.31 5.26 9.04
N VAL A 295 16.90 6.22 8.35
CA VAL A 295 18.06 6.05 7.46
C VAL A 295 19.27 6.75 8.05
N SER A 296 20.46 6.32 7.68
CA SER A 296 21.69 7.03 8.04
C SER A 296 21.77 8.39 7.34
N GLY A 297 22.52 9.34 7.92
CA GLY A 297 22.74 10.66 7.32
C GLY A 297 23.34 10.59 5.92
N ASP A 298 24.23 9.63 5.65
CA ASP A 298 24.87 9.44 4.34
C ASP A 298 23.85 8.97 3.28
N VAL A 299 22.97 8.01 3.64
CA VAL A 299 21.90 7.53 2.76
C VAL A 299 20.85 8.61 2.58
N PHE A 300 20.47 9.32 3.66
CA PHE A 300 19.52 10.44 3.59
C PHE A 300 20.00 11.54 2.64
N GLY A 301 21.28 11.89 2.68
CA GLY A 301 21.86 12.88 1.79
C GLY A 301 21.97 12.43 0.32
N ALA A 302 21.86 11.12 0.05
CA ALA A 302 21.91 10.53 -1.27
C ALA A 302 20.55 10.25 -1.90
N LEU A 303 19.49 10.25 -1.09
CA LEU A 303 18.10 10.08 -1.50
C LEU A 303 17.45 11.40 -1.92
#